data_c8fc83ac8c9ecf8e0651ddb5421b6974
#
_entry.id   c8fc83ac8c9ecf8e0651ddb5421b6974
#
_cell.length_a   1.000
_cell.length_b   1.000
_cell.length_c   1.000
_cell.angle_alpha   90.00
_cell.angle_beta   90.00
_cell.angle_gamma   90.00
#
_symmetry.space_group_name_H-M   'P 1'
#
loop_
_entity.id
_entity.type
_entity.pdbx_description
1 polymer ?
#
loop_
_entity_poly.entity_id
_entity_poly.type
_entity_poly.pdbx_seq_one_letter_code
_entity_poly.pdbx_strand_id
1 'polypeptide(L)'
;KVASEVISIDNELPEVEWAILDAETPTVVIAGAGAGEEAVELAESFGWPLFAEPSSGARFGLNAIIGYRRLLQNQHDLAEQIRRVIVFGKPTLSRQVNALFFNDAIETIVVNSKTHGKFDVARRAAKFVDEITVDAEVDFAWLAAWREADTDFAFSQTLDRANLVREVYAASD
;
A
#
# COMPACT_ATOMS: atom_id res chain seq x y z
N LYS A 1 -14.25 48.90 -33.12
CA LYS A 1 -13.82 47.58 -33.61
C LYS A 1 -13.13 46.92 -32.44
N VAL A 2 -13.82 46.05 -31.73
CA VAL A 2 -13.22 45.23 -30.70
C VAL A 2 -12.73 43.95 -31.41
N ALA A 3 -11.43 43.74 -31.45
CA ALA A 3 -10.83 42.51 -31.94
C ALA A 3 -11.11 41.42 -30.91
N SER A 4 -11.85 40.39 -31.28
CA SER A 4 -11.99 39.18 -30.47
C SER A 4 -10.69 38.37 -30.64
N GLU A 5 -9.89 38.33 -29.58
CA GLU A 5 -8.77 37.42 -29.46
C GLU A 5 -9.36 35.99 -29.31
N VAL A 6 -9.11 35.16 -30.29
CA VAL A 6 -9.41 33.71 -30.23
C VAL A 6 -8.33 33.11 -29.38
N ILE A 7 -8.65 32.78 -28.13
CA ILE A 7 -7.76 31.97 -27.28
C ILE A 7 -7.85 30.55 -27.83
N SER A 8 -6.76 30.12 -28.49
CA SER A 8 -6.56 28.72 -28.83
C SER A 8 -6.29 27.97 -27.51
N ILE A 9 -7.26 27.20 -27.06
CA ILE A 9 -7.03 26.23 -25.99
C ILE A 9 -6.35 25.06 -26.69
N ASP A 10 -5.03 24.96 -26.55
CA ASP A 10 -4.30 23.74 -26.87
C ASP A 10 -4.78 22.65 -25.92
N ASN A 11 -5.67 21.83 -26.41
CA ASN A 11 -6.25 20.71 -25.70
C ASN A 11 -5.35 19.48 -25.92
N GLU A 12 -4.07 19.60 -25.60
CA GLU A 12 -3.21 18.43 -25.47
C GLU A 12 -3.70 17.67 -24.24
N LEU A 13 -4.20 16.45 -24.46
CA LEU A 13 -4.50 15.53 -23.36
C LEU A 13 -3.20 15.31 -22.57
N PRO A 14 -3.24 15.36 -21.24
CA PRO A 14 -2.04 15.11 -20.44
C PRO A 14 -1.47 13.74 -20.82
N GLU A 15 -0.16 13.70 -21.05
CA GLU A 15 0.56 12.48 -21.35
C GLU A 15 0.47 11.57 -20.12
N VAL A 16 -0.05 10.35 -20.29
CA VAL A 16 -0.21 9.37 -19.22
C VAL A 16 1.13 8.67 -18.98
N GLU A 17 1.71 8.80 -17.82
CA GLU A 17 2.93 8.09 -17.43
C GLU A 17 2.60 6.66 -17.00
N TRP A 18 3.11 5.68 -17.73
CA TRP A 18 2.95 4.26 -17.46
C TRP A 18 4.18 3.67 -16.79
N ALA A 19 3.97 2.71 -15.87
CA ALA A 19 5.01 1.81 -15.41
C ALA A 19 4.67 0.37 -15.82
N ILE A 20 5.61 -0.28 -16.49
CA ILE A 20 5.58 -1.73 -16.72
C ILE A 20 6.50 -2.35 -15.68
N LEU A 21 5.95 -3.21 -14.83
CA LEU A 21 6.66 -3.83 -13.73
C LEU A 21 6.78 -5.35 -13.95
N ASP A 22 7.83 -5.93 -13.38
CA ASP A 22 7.95 -7.38 -13.25
C ASP A 22 7.07 -7.89 -12.09
N ALA A 23 6.62 -9.14 -12.17
CA ALA A 23 5.84 -9.79 -11.12
C ALA A 23 6.72 -10.42 -10.01
N GLU A 24 8.00 -10.62 -10.26
CA GLU A 24 8.92 -11.36 -9.39
C GLU A 24 9.41 -10.53 -8.21
N THR A 25 9.45 -9.21 -8.36
CA THR A 25 9.89 -8.29 -7.29
C THR A 25 8.87 -8.26 -6.16
N PRO A 26 9.25 -8.64 -4.91
CA PRO A 26 8.35 -8.59 -3.76
C PRO A 26 7.79 -7.18 -3.54
N THR A 27 6.54 -7.00 -3.95
CA THR A 27 5.85 -5.70 -4.00
C THR A 27 4.72 -5.66 -2.97
N VAL A 28 4.53 -4.50 -2.33
CA VAL A 28 3.36 -4.21 -1.51
C VAL A 28 2.70 -2.91 -1.95
N VAL A 29 1.38 -2.84 -1.84
CA VAL A 29 0.61 -1.62 -2.09
C VAL A 29 0.35 -0.91 -0.78
N ILE A 30 0.64 0.38 -0.73
CA ILE A 30 0.43 1.24 0.44
C ILE A 30 -0.65 2.25 0.09
N ALA A 31 -1.76 2.21 0.83
CA ALA A 31 -2.87 3.11 0.65
C ALA A 31 -2.98 4.08 1.83
N GLY A 32 -2.68 5.36 1.59
CA GLY A 32 -2.87 6.45 2.54
C GLY A 32 -4.17 7.23 2.31
N ALA A 33 -4.35 8.33 3.01
CA ALA A 33 -5.54 9.16 2.89
C ALA A 33 -5.80 9.57 1.43
N GLY A 34 -7.02 9.33 0.96
CA GLY A 34 -7.44 9.62 -0.41
C GLY A 34 -7.02 8.60 -1.47
N ALA A 35 -6.51 7.44 -1.08
CA ALA A 35 -6.14 6.36 -2.02
C ALA A 35 -7.35 5.80 -2.77
N GLY A 36 -8.45 5.55 -2.04
CA GLY A 36 -9.67 5.04 -2.64
C GLY A 36 -9.59 3.58 -3.12
N GLU A 37 -10.57 3.22 -3.92
CA GLU A 37 -10.77 1.86 -4.44
C GLU A 37 -9.69 1.44 -5.44
N GLU A 38 -9.11 2.39 -6.17
CA GLU A 38 -8.04 2.14 -7.15
C GLU A 38 -6.86 1.35 -6.56
N ALA A 39 -6.52 1.59 -5.28
CA ALA A 39 -5.47 0.84 -4.60
C ALA A 39 -5.85 -0.63 -4.33
N VAL A 40 -7.12 -0.90 -4.09
CA VAL A 40 -7.65 -2.27 -3.90
C VAL A 40 -7.62 -3.01 -5.22
N GLU A 41 -8.15 -2.39 -6.28
CA GLU A 41 -8.21 -2.97 -7.63
C GLU A 41 -6.81 -3.32 -8.14
N LEU A 42 -5.83 -2.43 -7.96
CA LEU A 42 -4.45 -2.72 -8.33
C LEU A 42 -3.88 -3.90 -7.52
N ALA A 43 -4.05 -3.89 -6.21
CA ALA A 43 -3.54 -4.95 -5.34
C ALA A 43 -4.14 -6.31 -5.71
N GLU A 44 -5.44 -6.38 -5.98
CA GLU A 44 -6.14 -7.59 -6.36
C GLU A 44 -5.74 -8.08 -7.76
N SER A 45 -5.58 -7.17 -8.72
CA SER A 45 -5.18 -7.50 -10.08
C SER A 45 -3.81 -8.17 -10.15
N PHE A 46 -2.90 -7.81 -9.27
CA PHE A 46 -1.51 -8.31 -9.29
C PHE A 46 -1.13 -9.18 -8.09
N GLY A 47 -2.08 -9.57 -7.26
CA GLY A 47 -1.81 -10.45 -6.12
C GLY A 47 -0.89 -9.84 -5.07
N TRP A 48 -0.84 -8.51 -4.95
CA TRP A 48 0.03 -7.84 -4.00
C TRP A 48 -0.66 -7.59 -2.65
N PRO A 49 0.05 -7.75 -1.51
CA PRO A 49 -0.46 -7.35 -0.20
C PRO A 49 -0.78 -5.87 -0.13
N LEU A 50 -1.95 -5.52 0.44
CA LEU A 50 -2.41 -4.14 0.59
C LEU A 50 -2.30 -3.69 2.06
N PHE A 51 -1.50 -2.66 2.30
CA PHE A 51 -1.33 -2.01 3.59
C PHE A 51 -2.12 -0.70 3.61
N ALA A 52 -3.38 -0.78 4.03
CA ALA A 52 -4.30 0.34 3.97
C ALA A 52 -4.44 1.05 5.32
N GLU A 53 -4.17 2.35 5.34
CA GLU A 53 -4.42 3.19 6.52
C GLU A 53 -5.93 3.37 6.76
N PRO A 54 -6.38 3.61 8.01
CA PRO A 54 -7.80 3.78 8.31
C PRO A 54 -8.51 4.87 7.49
N SER A 55 -7.78 5.91 7.10
CA SER A 55 -8.29 7.05 6.33
C SER A 55 -8.20 6.86 4.81
N SER A 56 -7.70 5.70 4.34
CA SER A 56 -7.41 5.48 2.92
C SER A 56 -8.64 5.31 2.04
N GLY A 57 -9.76 4.82 2.60
CA GLY A 57 -10.90 4.34 1.83
C GLY A 57 -10.66 3.01 1.11
N ALA A 58 -9.50 2.35 1.38
CA ALA A 58 -9.06 1.12 0.72
C ALA A 58 -8.91 -0.08 1.68
N ARG A 59 -9.41 0.01 2.92
CA ARG A 59 -9.19 -1.02 3.94
C ARG A 59 -10.20 -2.18 3.84
N PHE A 60 -10.30 -2.75 2.66
CA PHE A 60 -11.17 -3.89 2.36
C PHE A 60 -10.56 -4.73 1.22
N GLY A 61 -11.25 -5.78 0.79
CA GLY A 61 -10.79 -6.68 -0.26
C GLY A 61 -9.93 -7.83 0.24
N LEU A 62 -9.65 -8.76 -0.66
CA LEU A 62 -8.94 -10.02 -0.32
C LEU A 62 -7.46 -9.82 -0.03
N ASN A 63 -6.88 -8.74 -0.53
CA ASN A 63 -5.44 -8.45 -0.40
C ASN A 63 -5.11 -7.56 0.80
N ALA A 64 -6.13 -7.07 1.53
CA ALA A 64 -5.93 -6.21 2.69
C ALA A 64 -5.33 -6.99 3.87
N ILE A 65 -4.14 -6.59 4.31
CA ILE A 65 -3.44 -7.12 5.47
C ILE A 65 -3.73 -6.21 6.66
N ILE A 66 -4.61 -6.64 7.54
CA ILE A 66 -5.13 -5.78 8.62
C ILE A 66 -4.07 -5.50 9.69
N GLY A 67 -3.27 -6.50 10.03
CA GLY A 67 -2.19 -6.41 11.02
C GLY A 67 -0.86 -5.91 10.48
N TYR A 68 -0.77 -5.41 9.24
CA TYR A 68 0.49 -5.06 8.57
C TYR A 68 1.45 -4.24 9.44
N ARG A 69 0.96 -3.29 10.25
CA ARG A 69 1.82 -2.45 11.11
C ARG A 69 2.61 -3.27 12.11
N ARG A 70 1.99 -4.30 12.67
CA ARG A 70 2.62 -5.18 13.65
C ARG A 70 3.47 -6.24 12.97
N LEU A 71 3.03 -6.72 11.81
CA LEU A 71 3.84 -7.63 11.00
C LEU A 71 5.13 -6.95 10.55
N LEU A 72 5.08 -5.71 10.10
CA LEU A 72 6.28 -4.90 9.79
C LEU A 72 7.19 -4.71 11.01
N GLN A 73 6.62 -4.66 12.21
CA GLN A 73 7.40 -4.50 13.45
C GLN A 73 8.02 -5.81 13.94
N ASN A 74 7.32 -6.94 13.79
CA ASN A 74 7.66 -8.21 14.47
C ASN A 74 8.04 -9.34 13.50
N GLN A 75 7.65 -9.26 12.24
CA GLN A 75 7.92 -10.27 11.22
C GLN A 75 9.02 -9.78 10.29
N HIS A 76 10.24 -9.82 10.79
CA HIS A 76 11.40 -9.33 10.07
C HIS A 76 11.59 -10.01 8.72
N ASP A 77 11.36 -11.33 8.62
CA ASP A 77 11.62 -12.10 7.40
C ASP A 77 10.80 -11.61 6.20
N LEU A 78 9.49 -11.35 6.37
CA LEU A 78 8.65 -10.83 5.30
C LEU A 78 8.92 -9.35 5.03
N ALA A 79 9.10 -8.55 6.08
CA ALA A 79 9.38 -7.13 5.94
C ALA A 79 10.72 -6.88 5.21
N GLU A 80 11.73 -7.69 5.51
CA GLU A 80 13.06 -7.61 4.89
C GLU A 80 13.07 -8.06 3.42
N GLN A 81 12.07 -8.82 3.00
CA GLN A 81 11.94 -9.24 1.60
C GLN A 81 11.31 -8.18 0.71
N ILE A 82 10.63 -7.17 1.25
CA ILE A 82 10.02 -6.10 0.44
C ILE A 82 11.10 -5.39 -0.39
N ARG A 83 10.85 -5.26 -1.70
CA ARG A 83 11.75 -4.58 -2.64
C ARG A 83 11.09 -3.46 -3.40
N ARG A 84 9.75 -3.43 -3.43
CA ARG A 84 8.99 -2.38 -4.09
C ARG A 84 7.77 -2.00 -3.27
N VAL A 85 7.48 -0.71 -3.21
CA VAL A 85 6.25 -0.17 -2.66
C VAL A 85 5.55 0.67 -3.71
N ILE A 86 4.25 0.39 -3.91
CA ILE A 86 3.36 1.19 -4.75
C ILE A 86 2.50 2.04 -3.83
N VAL A 87 2.54 3.35 -3.98
CA VAL A 87 1.92 4.28 -3.03
C VAL A 87 0.74 5.00 -3.66
N PHE A 88 -0.42 4.85 -3.04
CA PHE A 88 -1.63 5.60 -3.35
C PHE A 88 -1.97 6.58 -2.24
N GLY A 89 -2.39 7.78 -2.62
CA GLY A 89 -2.82 8.79 -1.67
C GLY A 89 -1.69 9.27 -0.75
N LYS A 90 -2.04 9.63 0.48
CA LYS A 90 -1.13 10.25 1.44
C LYS A 90 -0.96 9.39 2.71
N PRO A 91 -0.03 8.44 2.74
CA PRO A 91 0.26 7.66 3.95
C PRO A 91 1.03 8.50 4.96
N THR A 92 0.47 8.65 6.17
CA THR A 92 1.05 9.51 7.22
C THR A 92 0.97 8.92 8.62
N LEU A 93 0.20 7.84 8.81
CA LEU A 93 -0.17 7.35 10.14
C LEU A 93 0.76 6.28 10.70
N SER A 94 1.55 5.61 9.86
CA SER A 94 2.36 4.47 10.28
C SER A 94 3.85 4.75 10.20
N ARG A 95 4.52 4.75 11.38
CA ARG A 95 5.99 4.83 11.44
C ARG A 95 6.66 3.68 10.71
N GLN A 96 6.09 2.48 10.78
CA GLN A 96 6.61 1.29 10.14
C GLN A 96 6.54 1.40 8.61
N VAL A 97 5.44 1.94 8.08
CA VAL A 97 5.31 2.23 6.65
C VAL A 97 6.30 3.32 6.22
N ASN A 98 6.43 4.38 7.03
CA ASN A 98 7.39 5.44 6.72
C ASN A 98 8.83 4.89 6.63
N ALA A 99 9.20 3.91 7.47
CA ALA A 99 10.51 3.29 7.41
C ALA A 99 10.81 2.62 6.06
N LEU A 100 9.80 2.07 5.37
CA LEU A 100 9.96 1.50 4.03
C LEU A 100 10.39 2.57 3.01
N PHE A 101 9.82 3.77 3.08
CA PHE A 101 10.17 4.87 2.17
C PHE A 101 11.60 5.38 2.35
N PHE A 102 12.20 5.19 3.52
CA PHE A 102 13.58 5.60 3.80
C PHE A 102 14.60 4.48 3.60
N ASN A 103 14.17 3.29 3.18
CA ASN A 103 15.04 2.17 2.87
C ASN A 103 15.49 2.23 1.41
N ASP A 104 16.79 2.48 1.17
CA ASP A 104 17.37 2.59 -0.18
C ASP A 104 17.31 1.28 -0.99
N ALA A 105 17.06 0.14 -0.34
CA ALA A 105 16.88 -1.15 -1.01
C ALA A 105 15.45 -1.35 -1.56
N ILE A 106 14.54 -0.41 -1.31
CA ILE A 106 13.13 -0.48 -1.70
C ILE A 106 12.83 0.59 -2.75
N GLU A 107 12.38 0.16 -3.92
CA GLU A 107 11.88 1.06 -4.95
C GLU A 107 10.53 1.62 -4.53
N THR A 108 10.39 2.95 -4.51
CA THR A 108 9.11 3.62 -4.22
C THR A 108 8.52 4.19 -5.51
N ILE A 109 7.32 3.75 -5.87
CA ILE A 109 6.56 4.24 -7.01
C ILE A 109 5.28 4.90 -6.48
N VAL A 110 5.05 6.14 -6.85
CA VAL A 110 3.86 6.90 -6.44
C VAL A 110 2.87 6.94 -7.60
N VAL A 111 1.66 6.47 -7.36
CA VAL A 111 0.56 6.58 -8.32
C VAL A 111 -0.11 7.94 -8.16
N ASN A 112 -0.21 8.67 -9.25
CA ASN A 112 -0.84 9.98 -9.28
C ASN A 112 -2.35 9.83 -9.04
N SER A 113 -2.85 10.48 -8.01
CA SER A 113 -4.29 10.55 -7.82
C SER A 113 -4.91 11.63 -8.69
N LYS A 114 -5.96 11.28 -9.43
CA LYS A 114 -6.75 12.24 -10.21
C LYS A 114 -7.36 13.36 -9.37
N THR A 115 -7.55 13.11 -8.06
CA THR A 115 -8.22 14.01 -7.13
C THR A 115 -7.28 14.74 -6.17
N HIS A 116 -6.11 14.17 -5.84
CA HIS A 116 -5.23 14.69 -4.78
C HIS A 116 -3.83 15.05 -5.25
N GLY A 117 -3.52 14.86 -6.53
CA GLY A 117 -2.21 15.17 -7.11
C GLY A 117 -1.07 14.23 -6.67
N LYS A 118 0.15 14.65 -6.96
CA LYS A 118 1.39 13.90 -6.66
C LYS A 118 1.77 14.09 -5.19
N PHE A 119 1.84 13.01 -4.43
CA PHE A 119 2.24 13.09 -3.02
C PHE A 119 3.36 12.09 -2.69
N ASP A 120 4.56 12.59 -2.58
CA ASP A 120 5.74 11.83 -2.13
C ASP A 120 6.08 12.21 -0.69
N VAL A 121 5.71 11.34 0.26
CA VAL A 121 5.89 11.56 1.70
C VAL A 121 7.36 11.75 2.07
N ALA A 122 8.22 10.94 1.50
CA ALA A 122 9.65 10.91 1.84
C ALA A 122 10.51 11.78 0.90
N ARG A 123 9.93 12.27 -0.20
CA ARG A 123 10.65 12.91 -1.33
C ARG A 123 11.72 11.99 -1.92
N ARG A 124 11.43 10.71 -2.01
CA ARG A 124 12.33 9.64 -2.48
C ARG A 124 11.67 8.73 -3.52
N ALA A 125 10.52 9.14 -4.06
CA ALA A 125 9.88 8.39 -5.13
C ALA A 125 10.84 8.23 -6.32
N ALA A 126 11.04 6.98 -6.72
CA ALA A 126 11.82 6.66 -7.92
C ALA A 126 11.06 7.06 -9.18
N LYS A 127 9.73 6.92 -9.15
CA LYS A 127 8.83 7.24 -10.26
C LYS A 127 7.51 7.79 -9.76
N PHE A 128 6.91 8.64 -10.59
CA PHE A 128 5.50 9.05 -10.50
C PHE A 128 4.81 8.52 -11.74
N VAL A 129 3.72 7.77 -11.56
CA VAL A 129 3.01 7.14 -12.67
C VAL A 129 1.51 7.36 -12.53
N ASP A 130 0.80 7.33 -13.65
CA ASP A 130 -0.65 7.42 -13.67
C ASP A 130 -1.27 6.03 -13.70
N GLU A 131 -0.60 5.07 -14.35
CA GLU A 131 -1.06 3.70 -14.48
C GLU A 131 0.10 2.69 -14.34
N ILE A 132 -0.23 1.51 -13.87
CA ILE A 132 0.71 0.40 -13.69
C ILE A 132 0.17 -0.83 -14.40
N THR A 133 1.06 -1.52 -15.11
CA THR A 133 0.82 -2.85 -15.66
C THR A 133 1.95 -3.80 -15.29
N VAL A 134 1.71 -5.10 -15.34
CA VAL A 134 2.69 -6.15 -15.08
C VAL A 134 2.79 -7.03 -16.31
N ASP A 135 4.02 -7.26 -16.76
CA ASP A 135 4.30 -8.10 -17.94
C ASP A 135 4.70 -9.52 -17.49
N ALA A 136 3.80 -10.19 -16.75
CA ALA A 136 3.98 -11.58 -16.34
C ALA A 136 2.70 -12.18 -15.79
N GLU A 137 2.68 -13.52 -15.62
CA GLU A 137 1.63 -14.19 -14.86
C GLU A 137 1.74 -13.83 -13.37
N VAL A 138 0.59 -13.63 -12.74
CA VAL A 138 0.51 -13.25 -11.33
C VAL A 138 0.76 -14.46 -10.44
N ASP A 139 1.75 -14.36 -9.54
CA ASP A 139 1.99 -15.34 -8.48
C ASP A 139 1.41 -14.84 -7.15
N PHE A 140 0.51 -15.62 -6.56
CA PHE A 140 -0.11 -15.30 -5.29
C PHE A 140 0.65 -15.80 -4.05
N ALA A 141 1.81 -16.45 -4.21
CA ALA A 141 2.58 -17.00 -3.09
C ALA A 141 3.01 -15.91 -2.10
N TRP A 142 3.42 -14.74 -2.61
CA TRP A 142 3.78 -13.58 -1.80
C TRP A 142 2.61 -13.08 -0.95
N LEU A 143 1.44 -12.91 -1.55
CA LEU A 143 0.22 -12.54 -0.83
C LEU A 143 -0.18 -13.59 0.20
N ALA A 144 -0.09 -14.88 -0.17
CA ALA A 144 -0.44 -15.98 0.72
C ALA A 144 0.40 -15.96 1.99
N ALA A 145 1.71 -15.73 1.90
CA ALA A 145 2.60 -15.62 3.05
C ALA A 145 2.21 -14.47 4.01
N TRP A 146 1.86 -13.31 3.47
CA TRP A 146 1.38 -12.19 4.27
C TRP A 146 0.03 -12.45 4.94
N ARG A 147 -0.89 -13.15 4.26
CA ARG A 147 -2.20 -13.51 4.81
C ARG A 147 -2.10 -14.56 5.91
N GLU A 148 -1.22 -15.55 5.74
CA GLU A 148 -0.92 -16.54 6.78
C GLU A 148 -0.37 -15.85 8.03
N ALA A 149 0.63 -14.99 7.89
CA ALA A 149 1.21 -14.24 8.98
C ALA A 149 0.17 -13.33 9.69
N ASP A 150 -0.73 -12.69 8.95
CA ASP A 150 -1.80 -11.84 9.51
C ASP A 150 -2.81 -12.67 10.32
N THR A 151 -3.15 -13.87 9.83
CA THR A 151 -4.07 -14.81 10.50
C THR A 151 -3.46 -15.35 11.78
N ASP A 152 -2.23 -15.82 11.74
CA ASP A 152 -1.51 -16.37 12.90
C ASP A 152 -1.33 -15.30 13.99
N PHE A 153 -1.05 -14.09 13.57
CA PHE A 153 -0.95 -12.97 14.47
C PHE A 153 -2.29 -12.64 15.16
N ALA A 154 -3.40 -12.62 14.44
CA ALA A 154 -4.73 -12.39 14.98
C ALA A 154 -5.14 -13.49 15.98
N PHE A 155 -4.78 -14.74 15.69
CA PHE A 155 -5.05 -15.89 16.56
C PHE A 155 -4.24 -15.80 17.86
N SER A 156 -2.95 -15.51 17.80
CA SER A 156 -2.06 -15.32 18.94
C SER A 156 -2.58 -14.24 19.90
N GLN A 157 -3.00 -13.09 19.38
CA GLN A 157 -3.58 -12.00 20.16
C GLN A 157 -4.87 -12.40 20.87
N THR A 158 -5.67 -13.25 20.26
CA THR A 158 -6.92 -13.75 20.88
C THR A 158 -6.61 -14.67 22.06
N LEU A 159 -5.61 -15.55 21.94
CA LEU A 159 -5.15 -16.42 23.00
C LEU A 159 -4.57 -15.65 24.18
N ASP A 160 -3.72 -14.66 23.91
CA ASP A 160 -3.10 -13.81 24.96
C ASP A 160 -4.16 -13.05 25.74
N ARG A 161 -5.17 -12.50 25.07
CA ARG A 161 -6.30 -11.85 25.73
C ARG A 161 -7.11 -12.81 26.60
N ALA A 162 -7.38 -14.02 26.11
CA ALA A 162 -8.12 -15.04 26.86
C ALA A 162 -7.36 -15.49 28.11
N ASN A 163 -6.04 -15.64 28.02
CA ASN A 163 -5.17 -15.99 29.16
C ASN A 163 -5.12 -14.86 30.18
N LEU A 164 -4.97 -13.61 29.75
CA LEU A 164 -4.98 -12.45 30.64
C LEU A 164 -6.30 -12.33 31.41
N VAL A 165 -7.43 -12.54 30.74
CA VAL A 165 -8.75 -12.53 31.39
C VAL A 165 -8.84 -13.62 32.46
N ARG A 166 -8.36 -14.84 32.18
CA ARG A 166 -8.33 -15.92 33.16
C ARG A 166 -7.49 -15.59 34.39
N GLU A 167 -6.30 -15.01 34.17
CA GLU A 167 -5.41 -14.60 35.28
C GLU A 167 -6.05 -13.55 36.16
N VAL A 168 -6.71 -12.54 35.56
CA VAL A 168 -7.41 -11.49 36.32
C VAL A 168 -8.55 -12.07 37.16
N TYR A 169 -9.35 -12.98 36.62
CA TYR A 169 -10.45 -13.61 37.37
C TYR A 169 -9.90 -14.54 38.47
N ALA A 170 -8.84 -15.30 38.20
CA ALA A 170 -8.23 -16.17 39.23
C ALA A 170 -7.56 -15.43 40.38
N ALA A 171 -7.15 -14.18 40.17
CA ALA A 171 -6.56 -13.32 41.22
C ALA A 171 -7.62 -12.55 42.03
N SER A 172 -8.90 -12.67 41.68
CA SER A 172 -10.02 -11.93 42.30
C SER A 172 -10.82 -12.80 43.27
N ASP A 173 -10.51 -14.11 43.38
CA ASP A 173 -11.03 -15.08 44.34
C ASP A 173 -10.04 -15.24 45.51
#